data_13a0ad5b4efcd357cf407ba731d16b51
#
_entry.id   13a0ad5b4efcd357cf407ba731d16b51
#
_cell.length_a   1.000
_cell.length_b   1.000
_cell.length_c   1.000
_cell.angle_alpha   90.00
_cell.angle_beta   90.00
_cell.angle_gamma   90.00
#
_symmetry.space_group_name_H-M   'P 1'
#
loop_
_entity.id
_entity.type
_entity.pdbx_description
1 polymer ?
#
loop_
_entity_poly.entity_id
_entity_poly.type
_entity_poly.pdbx_seq_one_letter_code
_entity_poly.pdbx_strand_id
1 'polypeptide(L)'
;FVIIDTVVEQPNVQSVVYSEPEGSYLAGILAGMSSKSGTAGFIGGMDIPLIHKFQCGYAQGFMAARPDGKIVTNFTGTTPAAWNDPVKGAELARAQISQGADVIYAAAGGTGIGVLQAAADANVLSVGVDSNQNHLHPGKVLTSVVKGVDNSVYEAFKAGTFTWREEFTARVWATGYDFPAAQEGRVKRETV
;
A
#
# COMPACT_ATOMS: atom_id res chain seq x y z
N PHE A 1 -8.35 -19.59 17.62
CA PHE A 1 -7.24 -19.04 16.84
C PHE A 1 -7.70 -17.85 16.04
N VAL A 2 -6.80 -16.88 15.81
CA VAL A 2 -7.00 -15.76 14.87
C VAL A 2 -5.94 -15.87 13.80
N ILE A 3 -6.36 -15.74 12.53
CA ILE A 3 -5.44 -15.72 11.39
C ILE A 3 -5.69 -14.46 10.57
N ILE A 4 -4.62 -13.83 10.08
CA ILE A 4 -4.66 -12.57 9.35
C ILE A 4 -4.27 -12.81 7.89
N ASP A 5 -4.91 -12.06 6.98
CA ASP A 5 -4.65 -12.07 5.53
C ASP A 5 -4.99 -13.38 4.80
N THR A 6 -5.69 -14.29 5.45
CA THR A 6 -6.16 -15.51 4.79
C THR A 6 -7.47 -15.98 5.41
N VAL A 7 -8.19 -16.83 4.69
CA VAL A 7 -9.44 -17.44 5.17
C VAL A 7 -9.19 -18.92 5.44
N VAL A 8 -9.49 -19.32 6.69
CA VAL A 8 -9.46 -20.72 7.12
C VAL A 8 -10.84 -21.10 7.66
N GLU A 9 -11.52 -22.00 6.98
CA GLU A 9 -12.88 -22.42 7.33
C GLU A 9 -12.83 -23.54 8.38
N GLN A 10 -12.58 -23.15 9.62
CA GLN A 10 -12.59 -24.05 10.78
C GLN A 10 -13.37 -23.42 11.95
N PRO A 11 -14.13 -24.21 12.74
CA PRO A 11 -15.04 -23.66 13.75
C PRO A 11 -14.32 -22.93 14.90
N ASN A 12 -13.03 -23.09 15.05
CA ASN A 12 -12.21 -22.48 16.09
C ASN A 12 -11.19 -21.48 15.54
N VAL A 13 -11.36 -21.03 14.29
CA VAL A 13 -10.48 -20.05 13.64
C VAL A 13 -11.29 -18.85 13.19
N GLN A 14 -10.94 -17.68 13.69
CA GLN A 14 -11.38 -16.40 13.17
C GLN A 14 -10.41 -15.94 12.08
N SER A 15 -10.93 -15.75 10.88
CA SER A 15 -10.17 -15.20 9.75
C SER A 15 -10.40 -13.71 9.65
N VAL A 16 -9.33 -12.93 9.64
CA VAL A 16 -9.32 -11.48 9.49
C VAL A 16 -8.77 -11.12 8.13
N VAL A 17 -9.56 -10.45 7.32
CA VAL A 17 -9.17 -9.93 6.00
C VAL A 17 -9.44 -8.44 5.92
N TYR A 18 -8.77 -7.75 5.00
CA TYR A 18 -8.87 -6.31 4.83
C TYR A 18 -9.33 -5.93 3.43
N SER A 19 -9.90 -4.74 3.30
CA SER A 19 -10.24 -4.14 2.00
C SER A 19 -9.02 -3.49 1.35
N GLU A 20 -8.00 -4.30 1.01
CA GLU A 20 -6.76 -3.83 0.38
C GLU A 20 -7.00 -3.03 -0.91
N PRO A 21 -7.97 -3.43 -1.80
CA PRO A 21 -8.23 -2.67 -3.01
C PRO A 21 -8.70 -1.23 -2.74
N GLU A 22 -9.53 -1.02 -1.72
CA GLU A 22 -10.09 0.30 -1.39
C GLU A 22 -9.00 1.25 -0.89
N GLY A 23 -8.21 0.82 0.09
CA GLY A 23 -7.08 1.61 0.59
C GLY A 23 -6.05 1.91 -0.50
N SER A 24 -5.74 0.91 -1.33
CA SER A 24 -4.81 1.07 -2.45
C SER A 24 -5.36 1.97 -3.54
N TYR A 25 -6.67 1.95 -3.79
CA TYR A 25 -7.33 2.86 -4.73
C TYR A 25 -7.15 4.32 -4.32
N LEU A 26 -7.39 4.63 -3.04
CA LEU A 26 -7.19 5.99 -2.51
C LEU A 26 -5.72 6.42 -2.62
N ALA A 27 -4.79 5.52 -2.30
CA ALA A 27 -3.36 5.79 -2.47
C ALA A 27 -2.98 5.99 -3.95
N GLY A 28 -3.63 5.25 -4.85
CA GLY A 28 -3.48 5.41 -6.30
C GLY A 28 -3.96 6.77 -6.79
N ILE A 29 -5.11 7.26 -6.30
CA ILE A 29 -5.59 8.62 -6.60
C ILE A 29 -4.55 9.66 -6.18
N LEU A 30 -4.06 9.58 -4.93
CA LEU A 30 -3.04 10.49 -4.43
C LEU A 30 -1.76 10.44 -5.26
N ALA A 31 -1.31 9.26 -5.65
CA ALA A 31 -0.16 9.08 -6.52
C ALA A 31 -0.38 9.73 -7.89
N GLY A 32 -1.55 9.52 -8.53
CA GLY A 32 -1.89 10.09 -9.82
C GLY A 32 -1.95 11.62 -9.80
N MET A 33 -2.49 12.19 -8.70
CA MET A 33 -2.53 13.63 -8.48
C MET A 33 -1.14 14.23 -8.24
N SER A 34 -0.23 13.48 -7.63
CA SER A 34 1.12 13.93 -7.25
C SER A 34 2.18 13.67 -8.32
N SER A 35 1.96 12.69 -9.20
CA SER A 35 2.89 12.33 -10.26
C SER A 35 3.02 13.46 -11.28
N LYS A 36 4.26 13.81 -11.62
CA LYS A 36 4.60 14.78 -12.67
C LYS A 36 4.89 14.11 -14.00
N SER A 37 5.48 12.93 -13.96
CA SER A 37 5.85 12.15 -15.15
C SER A 37 4.67 11.43 -15.79
N GLY A 38 3.58 11.19 -15.04
CA GLY A 38 2.49 10.32 -15.45
C GLY A 38 2.83 8.84 -15.34
N THR A 39 3.96 8.48 -14.75
CA THR A 39 4.38 7.09 -14.55
C THR A 39 4.51 6.80 -13.07
N ALA A 40 3.80 5.79 -12.59
CA ALA A 40 3.94 5.29 -11.23
C ALA A 40 4.53 3.87 -11.22
N GLY A 41 5.09 3.50 -10.08
CA GLY A 41 5.60 2.17 -9.81
C GLY A 41 4.75 1.42 -8.79
N PHE A 42 4.68 0.09 -8.94
CA PHE A 42 4.19 -0.83 -7.92
C PHE A 42 5.22 -1.93 -7.72
N ILE A 43 5.62 -2.16 -6.48
CA ILE A 43 6.50 -3.27 -6.11
C ILE A 43 5.78 -4.11 -5.07
N GLY A 44 5.39 -5.31 -5.47
CA GLY A 44 4.81 -6.34 -4.60
C GLY A 44 5.87 -7.26 -4.02
N GLY A 45 5.57 -7.85 -2.87
CA GLY A 45 6.37 -8.94 -2.30
C GLY A 45 6.21 -10.22 -3.10
N MET A 46 5.53 -11.22 -2.55
CA MET A 46 5.20 -12.43 -3.31
C MET A 46 4.16 -12.16 -4.40
N ASP A 47 4.32 -12.82 -5.53
CA ASP A 47 3.32 -12.86 -6.60
C ASP A 47 2.17 -13.81 -6.22
N ILE A 48 1.20 -13.28 -5.46
CA ILE A 48 0.04 -14.00 -4.91
C ILE A 48 -1.23 -13.16 -5.01
N PRO A 49 -2.44 -13.80 -4.99
CA PRO A 49 -3.72 -13.10 -5.13
C PRO A 49 -3.93 -11.94 -4.15
N LEU A 50 -3.44 -12.05 -2.91
CA LEU A 50 -3.51 -10.98 -1.92
C LEU A 50 -2.80 -9.71 -2.42
N ILE A 51 -1.60 -9.84 -2.98
CA ILE A 51 -0.81 -8.68 -3.44
C ILE A 51 -1.37 -8.10 -4.72
N HIS A 52 -2.01 -8.91 -5.56
CA HIS A 52 -2.74 -8.40 -6.71
C HIS A 52 -3.94 -7.52 -6.34
N LYS A 53 -4.54 -7.69 -5.14
CA LYS A 53 -5.58 -6.77 -4.64
C LYS A 53 -5.03 -5.36 -4.44
N PHE A 54 -3.84 -5.22 -3.82
CA PHE A 54 -3.16 -3.93 -3.67
C PHE A 54 -2.82 -3.32 -5.03
N GLN A 55 -2.22 -4.11 -5.92
CA GLN A 55 -1.85 -3.68 -7.26
C GLN A 55 -3.06 -3.18 -8.04
N CYS A 56 -4.14 -3.95 -8.07
CA CYS A 56 -5.35 -3.64 -8.81
C CYS A 56 -6.00 -2.33 -8.30
N GLY A 57 -6.16 -2.19 -6.99
CA GLY A 57 -6.70 -0.98 -6.39
C GLY A 57 -5.84 0.23 -6.72
N TYR A 58 -4.53 0.14 -6.51
CA TYR A 58 -3.60 1.22 -6.82
C TYR A 58 -3.62 1.64 -8.29
N ALA A 59 -3.61 0.67 -9.20
CA ALA A 59 -3.66 0.93 -10.63
C ALA A 59 -4.96 1.66 -11.04
N GLN A 60 -6.10 1.18 -10.55
CA GLN A 60 -7.39 1.81 -10.85
C GLN A 60 -7.47 3.23 -10.29
N GLY A 61 -7.01 3.46 -9.05
CA GLY A 61 -6.97 4.79 -8.45
C GLY A 61 -6.06 5.75 -9.21
N PHE A 62 -4.86 5.29 -9.58
CA PHE A 62 -3.92 6.08 -10.37
C PHE A 62 -4.53 6.50 -11.72
N MET A 63 -5.10 5.54 -12.46
CA MET A 63 -5.74 5.79 -13.74
C MET A 63 -7.00 6.65 -13.63
N ALA A 64 -7.74 6.59 -12.53
CA ALA A 64 -8.88 7.47 -12.29
C ALA A 64 -8.47 8.94 -12.13
N ALA A 65 -7.31 9.20 -11.49
CA ALA A 65 -6.76 10.54 -11.37
C ALA A 65 -5.95 10.99 -12.58
N ARG A 66 -5.35 10.05 -13.31
CA ARG A 66 -4.51 10.29 -14.48
C ARG A 66 -4.80 9.24 -15.57
N PRO A 67 -5.80 9.48 -16.43
CA PRO A 67 -6.26 8.49 -17.42
C PRO A 67 -5.22 8.10 -18.48
N ASP A 68 -4.26 8.98 -18.77
CA ASP A 68 -3.14 8.78 -19.69
C ASP A 68 -1.87 8.22 -18.99
N GLY A 69 -1.99 7.91 -17.71
CA GLY A 69 -0.86 7.48 -16.90
C GLY A 69 -0.45 6.03 -17.16
N LYS A 70 0.74 5.68 -16.67
CA LYS A 70 1.34 4.35 -16.81
C LYS A 70 1.77 3.81 -15.45
N ILE A 71 1.61 2.50 -15.23
CA ILE A 71 2.13 1.81 -14.05
C ILE A 71 3.14 0.74 -14.47
N VAL A 72 4.31 0.79 -13.86
CA VAL A 72 5.33 -0.25 -13.95
C VAL A 72 5.20 -1.15 -12.73
N THR A 73 5.05 -2.45 -12.94
CA THR A 73 4.82 -3.44 -11.87
C THR A 73 5.94 -4.46 -11.82
N ASN A 74 6.43 -4.75 -10.61
CA ASN A 74 7.34 -5.86 -10.34
C ASN A 74 6.95 -6.56 -9.04
N PHE A 75 7.33 -7.82 -8.91
CA PHE A 75 7.27 -8.61 -7.68
C PHE A 75 8.68 -9.02 -7.28
N THR A 76 8.94 -9.09 -5.98
CA THR A 76 10.28 -9.41 -5.47
C THR A 76 10.59 -10.90 -5.50
N GLY A 77 9.56 -11.75 -5.58
CA GLY A 77 9.72 -13.18 -5.71
C GLY A 77 8.43 -13.98 -5.57
N THR A 78 8.59 -15.30 -5.51
CA THR A 78 7.49 -16.28 -5.39
C THR A 78 7.56 -17.09 -4.09
N THR A 79 8.55 -16.82 -3.24
CA THR A 79 8.76 -17.50 -1.96
C THR A 79 8.69 -16.50 -0.80
N PRO A 80 8.52 -16.95 0.46
CA PRO A 80 8.48 -16.06 1.62
C PRO A 80 9.70 -15.15 1.80
N ALA A 81 10.85 -15.47 1.23
CA ALA A 81 12.02 -14.61 1.22
C ALA A 81 11.75 -13.24 0.56
N ALA A 82 10.77 -13.18 -0.35
CA ALA A 82 10.31 -11.94 -0.99
C ALA A 82 9.85 -10.85 0.00
N TRP A 83 9.52 -11.21 1.23
CA TRP A 83 9.07 -10.28 2.27
C TRP A 83 10.20 -9.61 3.06
N ASN A 84 11.44 -10.09 2.89
CA ASN A 84 12.57 -9.61 3.69
C ASN A 84 13.87 -9.51 2.87
N ASP A 85 13.80 -8.83 1.74
CA ASP A 85 14.94 -8.53 0.85
C ASP A 85 14.96 -7.04 0.46
N PRO A 86 15.38 -6.14 1.37
CA PRO A 86 15.44 -4.70 1.09
C PRO A 86 16.39 -4.35 -0.07
N VAL A 87 17.43 -5.16 -0.29
CA VAL A 87 18.38 -4.95 -1.41
C VAL A 87 17.64 -5.12 -2.74
N LYS A 88 16.91 -6.21 -2.88
CA LYS A 88 16.09 -6.47 -4.07
C LYS A 88 15.01 -5.40 -4.26
N GLY A 89 14.38 -4.97 -3.16
CA GLY A 89 13.41 -3.87 -3.18
C GLY A 89 14.01 -2.58 -3.75
N ALA A 90 15.20 -2.20 -3.28
CA ALA A 90 15.90 -1.01 -3.77
C ALA A 90 16.34 -1.12 -5.24
N GLU A 91 16.80 -2.30 -5.69
CA GLU A 91 17.13 -2.55 -7.10
C GLU A 91 15.93 -2.33 -8.02
N LEU A 92 14.78 -2.93 -7.67
CA LEU A 92 13.55 -2.81 -8.44
C LEU A 92 13.04 -1.36 -8.45
N ALA A 93 13.12 -0.65 -7.32
CA ALA A 93 12.75 0.76 -7.25
C ALA A 93 13.60 1.61 -8.21
N ARG A 94 14.93 1.46 -8.18
CA ARG A 94 15.84 2.16 -9.11
C ARG A 94 15.53 1.84 -10.58
N ALA A 95 15.20 0.57 -10.88
CA ALA A 95 14.81 0.16 -12.23
C ALA A 95 13.50 0.83 -12.69
N GLN A 96 12.50 0.95 -11.79
CA GLN A 96 11.25 1.65 -12.10
C GLN A 96 11.45 3.16 -12.25
N ILE A 97 12.30 3.77 -11.41
CA ILE A 97 12.67 5.19 -11.50
C ILE A 97 13.35 5.48 -12.85
N SER A 98 14.26 4.59 -13.29
CA SER A 98 14.90 4.74 -14.61
C SER A 98 13.92 4.63 -15.78
N GLN A 99 12.76 4.01 -15.57
CA GLN A 99 11.64 3.95 -16.52
C GLN A 99 10.68 5.15 -16.41
N GLY A 100 10.99 6.11 -15.55
CA GLY A 100 10.23 7.34 -15.37
C GLY A 100 9.24 7.33 -14.22
N ALA A 101 9.19 6.30 -13.39
CA ALA A 101 8.33 6.30 -12.21
C ALA A 101 8.77 7.38 -11.22
N ASP A 102 7.85 8.25 -10.82
CA ASP A 102 8.07 9.32 -9.85
C ASP A 102 7.22 9.21 -8.57
N VAL A 103 6.38 8.16 -8.48
CA VAL A 103 5.71 7.70 -7.27
C VAL A 103 5.74 6.18 -7.26
N ILE A 104 6.23 5.54 -6.19
CA ILE A 104 6.33 4.07 -6.11
C ILE A 104 5.61 3.55 -4.87
N TYR A 105 4.68 2.62 -5.07
CA TYR A 105 4.00 1.92 -3.98
C TYR A 105 4.70 0.60 -3.66
N ALA A 106 5.06 0.40 -2.39
CA ALA A 106 5.74 -0.77 -1.88
C ALA A 106 4.82 -1.66 -1.03
N ALA A 107 4.13 -2.62 -1.66
CA ALA A 107 3.35 -3.64 -0.95
C ALA A 107 4.19 -4.92 -0.78
N ALA A 108 5.27 -4.84 0.00
CA ALA A 108 6.33 -5.85 0.01
C ALA A 108 6.92 -6.15 1.42
N GLY A 109 6.20 -5.84 2.50
CA GLY A 109 6.68 -6.09 3.87
C GLY A 109 8.03 -5.42 4.14
N GLY A 110 8.96 -6.11 4.78
CA GLY A 110 10.31 -5.61 5.09
C GLY A 110 11.15 -5.23 3.85
N THR A 111 10.91 -5.87 2.72
CA THR A 111 11.52 -5.51 1.42
C THR A 111 11.15 -4.09 1.01
N GLY A 112 9.96 -3.60 1.40
CA GLY A 112 9.47 -2.26 1.15
C GLY A 112 10.37 -1.17 1.73
N ILE A 113 11.09 -1.42 2.82
CA ILE A 113 12.01 -0.45 3.42
C ILE A 113 13.09 -0.03 2.41
N GLY A 114 13.62 -1.00 1.64
CA GLY A 114 14.59 -0.70 0.57
C GLY A 114 13.99 0.10 -0.58
N VAL A 115 12.72 -0.15 -0.91
CA VAL A 115 11.99 0.63 -1.92
C VAL A 115 11.84 2.09 -1.49
N LEU A 116 11.36 2.32 -0.25
CA LEU A 116 11.16 3.66 0.31
C LEU A 116 12.49 4.43 0.39
N GLN A 117 13.57 3.77 0.80
CA GLN A 117 14.90 4.37 0.83
C GLN A 117 15.36 4.77 -0.57
N ALA A 118 15.28 3.86 -1.56
CA ALA A 118 15.72 4.16 -2.92
C ALA A 118 14.89 5.28 -3.58
N ALA A 119 13.60 5.35 -3.29
CA ALA A 119 12.73 6.44 -3.74
C ALA A 119 13.16 7.77 -3.11
N ALA A 120 13.42 7.80 -1.80
CA ALA A 120 13.88 8.98 -1.09
C ALA A 120 15.23 9.50 -1.61
N ASP A 121 16.19 8.59 -1.82
CA ASP A 121 17.52 8.90 -2.37
C ASP A 121 17.44 9.53 -3.78
N ALA A 122 16.49 9.04 -4.59
CA ALA A 122 16.24 9.55 -5.95
C ALA A 122 15.32 10.78 -5.97
N ASN A 123 14.90 11.28 -4.81
CA ASN A 123 13.99 12.43 -4.70
C ASN A 123 12.62 12.21 -5.36
N VAL A 124 12.13 10.97 -5.45
CA VAL A 124 10.77 10.62 -5.89
C VAL A 124 9.89 10.27 -4.72
N LEU A 125 8.57 10.26 -4.92
CA LEU A 125 7.61 9.95 -3.88
C LEU A 125 7.43 8.44 -3.73
N SER A 126 7.00 8.02 -2.55
CA SER A 126 6.66 6.63 -2.27
C SER A 126 5.37 6.49 -1.47
N VAL A 127 4.78 5.30 -1.49
CA VAL A 127 3.62 4.90 -0.69
C VAL A 127 4.02 3.72 0.18
N GLY A 128 3.78 3.86 1.49
CA GLY A 128 4.01 2.81 2.48
C GLY A 128 2.83 1.83 2.62
N VAL A 129 3.03 0.76 3.39
CA VAL A 129 2.04 -0.32 3.58
C VAL A 129 2.03 -0.83 5.02
N ASP A 130 0.91 -1.42 5.41
CA ASP A 130 0.61 -2.09 6.68
C ASP A 130 0.60 -1.17 7.90
N SER A 131 1.64 -0.40 8.13
CA SER A 131 1.74 0.61 9.19
C SER A 131 1.98 2.00 8.62
N ASN A 132 1.83 3.03 9.46
CA ASN A 132 2.21 4.39 9.07
C ASN A 132 3.73 4.50 8.93
N GLN A 133 4.23 4.45 7.71
CA GLN A 133 5.65 4.53 7.35
C GLN A 133 6.10 5.94 6.96
N ASN A 134 5.23 6.94 7.08
CA ASN A 134 5.53 8.32 6.65
C ASN A 134 6.73 8.93 7.39
N HIS A 135 6.98 8.47 8.61
CA HIS A 135 8.11 8.93 9.45
C HIS A 135 9.47 8.44 8.96
N LEU A 136 9.53 7.38 8.14
CA LEU A 136 10.81 6.84 7.64
C LEU A 136 11.54 7.83 6.73
N HIS A 137 10.79 8.52 5.86
CA HIS A 137 11.34 9.52 4.96
C HIS A 137 10.38 10.70 4.87
N PRO A 138 10.42 11.66 5.83
CA PRO A 138 9.53 12.80 5.86
C PRO A 138 9.59 13.62 4.56
N GLY A 139 8.40 13.90 3.98
CA GLY A 139 8.29 14.62 2.71
C GLY A 139 8.57 13.77 1.46
N LYS A 140 8.91 12.47 1.61
CA LYS A 140 9.10 11.52 0.51
C LYS A 140 8.10 10.37 0.52
N VAL A 141 7.66 9.93 1.70
CA VAL A 141 6.50 9.03 1.80
C VAL A 141 5.24 9.88 1.72
N LEU A 142 4.54 9.78 0.59
CA LEU A 142 3.31 10.52 0.28
C LEU A 142 2.18 10.15 1.23
N THR A 143 2.01 8.86 1.46
CA THR A 143 0.99 8.27 2.35
C THR A 143 1.36 6.82 2.66
N SER A 144 0.58 6.18 3.56
CA SER A 144 0.68 4.75 3.85
C SER A 144 -0.71 4.11 3.84
N VAL A 145 -0.83 2.96 3.19
CA VAL A 145 -2.04 2.13 3.27
C VAL A 145 -1.94 1.28 4.53
N VAL A 146 -2.66 1.68 5.57
CA VAL A 146 -2.52 1.09 6.91
C VAL A 146 -3.53 -0.03 7.11
N LYS A 147 -3.05 -1.19 7.53
CA LYS A 147 -3.89 -2.27 8.08
C LYS A 147 -3.98 -2.11 9.60
N GLY A 148 -5.19 -1.99 10.13
CA GLY A 148 -5.43 -1.90 11.58
C GLY A 148 -5.32 -3.25 12.28
N VAL A 149 -4.18 -3.93 12.14
CA VAL A 149 -3.94 -5.26 12.74
C VAL A 149 -4.06 -5.22 14.26
N ASP A 150 -3.55 -4.18 14.89
CA ASP A 150 -3.67 -3.89 16.32
C ASP A 150 -5.13 -3.83 16.78
N ASN A 151 -5.95 -3.07 16.06
CA ASN A 151 -7.39 -2.99 16.34
C ASN A 151 -8.09 -4.35 16.13
N SER A 152 -7.74 -5.06 15.05
CA SER A 152 -8.32 -6.38 14.76
C SER A 152 -8.03 -7.39 15.85
N VAL A 153 -6.78 -7.40 16.34
CA VAL A 153 -6.37 -8.26 17.47
C VAL A 153 -7.09 -7.85 18.75
N TYR A 154 -7.15 -6.54 19.04
CA TYR A 154 -7.85 -6.03 20.22
C TYR A 154 -9.34 -6.42 20.22
N GLU A 155 -10.04 -6.20 19.10
CA GLU A 155 -11.47 -6.52 19.00
C GLU A 155 -11.71 -8.04 19.07
N ALA A 156 -10.84 -8.86 18.48
CA ALA A 156 -10.92 -10.32 18.60
C ALA A 156 -10.80 -10.79 20.05
N PHE A 157 -9.89 -10.22 20.84
CA PHE A 157 -9.77 -10.54 22.27
C PHE A 157 -10.95 -10.00 23.09
N LYS A 158 -11.41 -8.80 22.81
CA LYS A 158 -12.52 -8.16 23.52
C LYS A 158 -13.84 -8.87 23.28
N ALA A 159 -14.09 -9.35 22.07
CA ALA A 159 -15.33 -10.08 21.75
C ALA A 159 -15.44 -11.42 22.50
N GLY A 160 -14.33 -12.05 22.86
CA GLY A 160 -14.31 -13.35 23.55
C GLY A 160 -14.98 -14.49 22.80
N THR A 161 -15.65 -14.18 21.70
CA THR A 161 -16.32 -15.10 20.77
C THR A 161 -15.78 -14.85 19.38
N PHE A 162 -15.24 -15.89 18.76
CA PHE A 162 -14.69 -15.79 17.42
C PHE A 162 -15.81 -16.05 16.42
N THR A 163 -16.11 -15.04 15.61
CA THR A 163 -16.97 -15.17 14.42
C THR A 163 -16.13 -15.54 13.20
N TRP A 164 -16.75 -16.20 12.22
CA TRP A 164 -16.06 -16.84 11.10
C TRP A 164 -15.28 -15.91 10.18
N ARG A 165 -15.68 -14.64 10.07
CA ARG A 165 -15.07 -13.67 9.18
C ARG A 165 -15.40 -12.26 9.65
N GLU A 166 -14.36 -11.47 9.86
CA GLU A 166 -14.51 -10.01 9.97
C GLU A 166 -13.67 -9.34 8.88
N GLU A 167 -14.30 -8.41 8.17
CA GLU A 167 -13.65 -7.59 7.15
C GLU A 167 -13.37 -6.22 7.75
N PHE A 168 -12.11 -5.84 7.79
CA PHE A 168 -11.69 -4.54 8.32
C PHE A 168 -11.31 -3.60 7.18
N THR A 169 -11.79 -2.38 7.27
CA THR A 169 -11.48 -1.34 6.28
C THR A 169 -10.02 -0.92 6.39
N ALA A 170 -9.32 -0.91 5.27
CA ALA A 170 -7.99 -0.32 5.20
C ALA A 170 -8.09 1.20 5.37
N ARG A 171 -7.22 1.79 6.20
CA ARG A 171 -7.16 3.23 6.42
C ARG A 171 -5.99 3.84 5.68
N VAL A 172 -6.23 4.96 5.02
CA VAL A 172 -5.18 5.76 4.39
C VAL A 172 -4.94 7.00 5.26
N TRP A 173 -3.71 7.18 5.70
CA TRP A 173 -3.30 8.38 6.45
C TRP A 173 -2.48 9.27 5.53
N ALA A 174 -3.09 10.37 5.09
CA ALA A 174 -2.36 11.45 4.44
C ALA A 174 -1.73 12.35 5.51
N THR A 175 -0.42 12.51 5.50
CA THR A 175 0.27 13.41 6.41
C THR A 175 1.01 14.48 5.63
N GLY A 176 0.68 15.75 5.95
CA GLY A 176 1.55 16.89 5.69
C GLY A 176 1.92 17.18 4.24
N TYR A 177 1.20 16.63 3.27
CA TYR A 177 1.34 17.05 1.88
C TYR A 177 0.40 18.24 1.64
N ASP A 178 0.99 19.41 1.35
CA ASP A 178 0.23 20.56 0.91
C ASP A 178 -0.31 20.29 -0.51
N PHE A 179 -1.57 19.87 -0.57
CA PHE A 179 -2.28 19.77 -1.84
C PHE A 179 -2.39 21.16 -2.46
N PRO A 180 -2.11 21.33 -3.76
CA PRO A 180 -2.41 22.57 -4.46
C PRO A 180 -3.88 22.94 -4.22
N ALA A 181 -4.15 24.17 -3.79
CA ALA A 181 -5.47 24.66 -3.33
C ALA A 181 -6.63 24.36 -4.31
N ALA A 182 -6.35 24.15 -5.59
CA ALA A 182 -7.34 23.78 -6.63
C ALA A 182 -7.89 22.35 -6.47
N GLN A 183 -7.34 21.51 -5.59
CA GLN A 183 -7.72 20.10 -5.43
C GLN A 183 -8.37 19.78 -4.09
N GLU A 184 -8.41 20.73 -3.14
CA GLU A 184 -9.03 20.54 -1.81
C GLU A 184 -10.53 20.18 -1.85
N GLY A 185 -11.23 20.44 -2.94
CA GLY A 185 -12.66 20.12 -3.11
C GLY A 185 -12.96 18.70 -3.57
N ARG A 186 -11.96 17.88 -3.92
CA ARG A 186 -12.18 16.55 -4.53
C ARG A 186 -12.02 15.37 -3.57
N VAL A 187 -11.37 15.55 -2.45
CA VAL A 187 -11.25 14.52 -1.41
C VAL A 187 -12.11 14.91 -0.23
N LYS A 188 -13.38 14.55 -0.23
CA LYS A 188 -14.19 14.63 0.98
C LYS A 188 -13.65 13.60 1.98
N ARG A 189 -13.37 14.05 3.22
CA ARG A 189 -13.19 13.18 4.37
C ARG A 189 -14.52 12.47 4.65
N GLU A 190 -14.74 11.32 4.06
CA GLU A 190 -15.72 10.40 4.59
C GLU A 190 -15.00 9.49 5.57
N THR A 191 -15.22 9.77 6.84
CA THR A 191 -15.02 8.83 7.95
C THR A 191 -16.14 7.80 7.80
N VAL A 192 -15.81 6.59 7.41
CA VAL A 192 -16.62 5.41 7.59
C VAL A 192 -16.10 4.62 8.76
#